data_1e838eaf9b3c116a5e440e2a89d29218
#
_entry.id   1e838eaf9b3c116a5e440e2a89d29218
#
_cell.length_a   1.000
_cell.length_b   1.000
_cell.length_c   1.000
_cell.angle_alpha   90.00
_cell.angle_beta   90.00
_cell.angle_gamma   90.00
#
_symmetry.space_group_name_H-M   'P 1'
#
loop_
_entity.id
_entity.type
_entity.pdbx_description
1 polymer ?
#
loop_
_entity_poly.entity_id
_entity_poly.type
_entity_poly.pdbx_seq_one_letter_code
_entity_poly.pdbx_strand_id
1 'polypeptide(L)'
;EYNPVTHDLVGGKPARKPLSEALKLMVEAGYPDGRVVRTGKPLVLNYDFQRILTPELKAQNDWMVRQFAKLGIQLDIRATDFNQFQEKILKGKHQIFWWGWFADYPDAENFLFLLYGPNSKSLHEGENTANYANPEFDRLFRKLQSLEDGPEKAQVMAQMNAVAREDAPWAWGFWSYAGLAFQHWVHNGKPGVVVRDRARYLRVDAEERTRKVAEWNHPVYWPLLALAVGGLAIFIATRRAWTRRETATAVAAGKAA
;
A
#
# COMPACT_ATOMS: atom_id res chain seq x y z
N GLU A 1 -1.89 -6.93 -19.52
CA GLU A 1 -2.89 -7.98 -19.26
C GLU A 1 -4.02 -7.40 -18.41
N TYR A 2 -5.26 -7.77 -18.66
CA TYR A 2 -6.42 -7.25 -17.93
C TYR A 2 -7.30 -8.43 -17.44
N ASN A 3 -8.11 -8.17 -16.42
CA ASN A 3 -9.03 -9.17 -15.91
C ASN A 3 -10.35 -9.11 -16.67
N PRO A 4 -10.69 -10.12 -17.53
CA PRO A 4 -11.91 -10.13 -18.32
C PRO A 4 -13.19 -10.30 -17.50
N VAL A 5 -13.10 -10.73 -16.25
CA VAL A 5 -14.25 -10.79 -15.35
C VAL A 5 -14.73 -9.38 -14.98
N THR A 6 -13.82 -8.42 -14.83
CA THR A 6 -14.12 -7.06 -14.38
C THR A 6 -14.00 -5.99 -15.46
N HIS A 7 -13.41 -6.31 -16.62
CA HIS A 7 -13.16 -5.35 -17.70
C HIS A 7 -13.51 -5.95 -19.07
N ASP A 8 -13.92 -5.11 -19.98
CA ASP A 8 -14.06 -5.38 -21.40
C ASP A 8 -12.96 -4.65 -22.20
N LEU A 9 -12.69 -5.10 -23.42
CA LEU A 9 -11.83 -4.36 -24.34
C LEU A 9 -12.67 -3.41 -25.21
N VAL A 10 -12.51 -2.12 -24.99
CA VAL A 10 -13.18 -1.08 -25.79
C VAL A 10 -12.08 -0.35 -26.59
N GLY A 11 -12.12 -0.46 -27.90
CA GLY A 11 -11.08 0.10 -28.78
C GLY A 11 -9.67 -0.44 -28.46
N GLY A 12 -9.55 -1.70 -28.02
CA GLY A 12 -8.28 -2.34 -27.66
C GLY A 12 -7.73 -1.94 -26.28
N LYS A 13 -8.46 -1.14 -25.49
CA LYS A 13 -8.07 -0.74 -24.14
C LYS A 13 -9.02 -1.34 -23.10
N PRO A 14 -8.48 -1.79 -21.94
CA PRO A 14 -9.32 -2.27 -20.84
C PRO A 14 -10.24 -1.16 -20.31
N ALA A 15 -11.53 -1.39 -20.32
CA ALA A 15 -12.55 -0.52 -19.72
C ALA A 15 -13.33 -1.31 -18.67
N ARG A 16 -13.51 -0.72 -17.49
CA ARG A 16 -14.22 -1.39 -16.41
C ARG A 16 -15.66 -1.64 -16.79
N LYS A 17 -16.18 -2.85 -16.53
CA LYS A 17 -17.59 -3.18 -16.71
C LYS A 17 -18.49 -2.27 -15.86
N PRO A 18 -19.71 -1.98 -16.33
CA PRO A 18 -20.65 -1.13 -15.59
C PRO A 18 -21.08 -1.80 -14.28
N LEU A 19 -21.42 -1.00 -13.29
CA LEU A 19 -21.86 -1.48 -11.97
C LEU A 19 -23.10 -2.40 -12.05
N SER A 20 -23.92 -2.22 -13.07
CA SER A 20 -25.10 -3.07 -13.34
C SER A 20 -24.74 -4.56 -13.47
N GLU A 21 -23.54 -4.90 -13.98
CA GLU A 21 -23.11 -6.30 -14.04
C GLU A 21 -22.86 -6.87 -12.64
N ALA A 22 -22.23 -6.11 -11.77
CA ALA A 22 -22.04 -6.52 -10.38
C ALA A 22 -23.36 -6.65 -9.62
N LEU A 23 -24.33 -5.76 -9.88
CA LEU A 23 -25.68 -5.85 -9.31
C LEU A 23 -26.45 -7.09 -9.79
N LYS A 24 -26.27 -7.52 -11.07
CA LYS A 24 -26.84 -8.79 -11.55
C LYS A 24 -26.25 -9.97 -10.78
N LEU A 25 -24.93 -10.01 -10.58
CA LEU A 25 -24.27 -11.07 -9.81
C LEU A 25 -24.77 -11.08 -8.35
N MET A 26 -25.06 -9.93 -7.76
CA MET A 26 -25.67 -9.86 -6.43
C MET A 26 -27.06 -10.52 -6.38
N VAL A 27 -27.88 -10.28 -7.41
CA VAL A 27 -29.19 -10.93 -7.54
C VAL A 27 -29.04 -12.44 -7.70
N GLU A 28 -28.16 -12.92 -8.57
CA GLU A 28 -27.87 -14.34 -8.81
C GLU A 28 -27.35 -15.02 -7.53
N ALA A 29 -26.53 -14.32 -6.74
CA ALA A 29 -26.04 -14.78 -5.46
C ALA A 29 -27.11 -14.79 -4.33
N GLY A 30 -28.33 -14.29 -4.60
CA GLY A 30 -29.42 -14.26 -3.62
C GLY A 30 -29.45 -13.03 -2.72
N TYR A 31 -28.78 -11.93 -3.14
CA TYR A 31 -28.69 -10.68 -2.38
C TYR A 31 -29.11 -9.44 -3.19
N PRO A 32 -30.34 -9.42 -3.79
CA PRO A 32 -30.81 -8.23 -4.49
C PRO A 32 -30.79 -7.02 -3.55
N ASP A 33 -30.29 -5.89 -4.05
CA ASP A 33 -30.12 -4.65 -3.27
C ASP A 33 -29.35 -4.84 -1.95
N GLY A 34 -28.44 -5.81 -1.91
CA GLY A 34 -27.67 -6.15 -0.71
C GLY A 34 -28.49 -6.75 0.44
N ARG A 35 -29.60 -7.43 0.12
CA ARG A 35 -30.47 -8.07 1.10
C ARG A 35 -30.63 -9.56 0.85
N VAL A 36 -30.63 -10.32 1.93
CA VAL A 36 -30.92 -11.76 1.90
C VAL A 36 -32.36 -11.97 1.43
N VAL A 37 -32.58 -12.59 0.28
CA VAL A 37 -33.94 -12.81 -0.31
C VAL A 37 -34.91 -13.40 0.71
N ARG A 38 -34.50 -14.45 1.42
CA ARG A 38 -35.37 -15.19 2.34
C ARG A 38 -35.80 -14.40 3.60
N THR A 39 -34.98 -13.47 4.06
CA THR A 39 -35.20 -12.79 5.36
C THR A 39 -35.36 -11.27 5.25
N GLY A 40 -35.05 -10.67 4.10
CA GLY A 40 -35.02 -9.22 3.91
C GLY A 40 -33.90 -8.51 4.71
N LYS A 41 -33.09 -9.25 5.48
CA LYS A 41 -32.01 -8.66 6.28
C LYS A 41 -30.88 -8.14 5.38
N PRO A 42 -30.25 -7.03 5.75
CA PRO A 42 -29.11 -6.52 5.00
C PRO A 42 -27.94 -7.53 5.02
N LEU A 43 -27.21 -7.62 3.91
CA LEU A 43 -25.94 -8.33 3.85
C LEU A 43 -24.87 -7.52 4.55
N VAL A 44 -24.35 -8.06 5.66
CA VAL A 44 -23.24 -7.48 6.40
C VAL A 44 -22.02 -8.35 6.17
N LEU A 45 -20.93 -7.77 5.67
CA LEU A 45 -19.64 -8.44 5.50
C LEU A 45 -18.63 -7.81 6.44
N ASN A 46 -17.75 -8.65 7.00
CA ASN A 46 -16.69 -8.20 7.89
C ASN A 46 -15.38 -8.10 7.11
N TYR A 47 -14.74 -6.94 7.20
CA TYR A 47 -13.40 -6.73 6.69
C TYR A 47 -12.41 -6.67 7.85
N ASP A 48 -11.59 -7.69 7.96
CA ASP A 48 -10.55 -7.79 8.98
C ASP A 48 -9.29 -7.06 8.56
N PHE A 49 -8.87 -6.09 9.37
CA PHE A 49 -7.77 -5.19 9.07
C PHE A 49 -6.69 -5.26 10.18
N GLN A 50 -5.47 -5.59 9.79
CA GLN A 50 -4.35 -5.91 10.70
C GLN A 50 -3.48 -4.71 11.09
N ARG A 51 -4.03 -3.51 11.22
CA ARG A 51 -3.26 -2.31 11.54
C ARG A 51 -4.04 -1.39 12.45
N ILE A 52 -3.29 -0.61 13.24
CA ILE A 52 -3.84 0.53 13.94
C ILE A 52 -4.35 1.54 12.90
N LEU A 53 -5.57 2.03 13.07
CA LEU A 53 -6.18 2.99 12.15
C LEU A 53 -5.49 4.35 12.26
N THR A 54 -4.67 4.70 11.28
CA THR A 54 -4.22 6.07 11.06
C THR A 54 -5.28 6.86 10.26
N PRO A 55 -5.24 8.21 10.22
CA PRO A 55 -6.16 9.00 9.40
C PRO A 55 -6.20 8.58 7.93
N GLU A 56 -5.04 8.27 7.34
CA GLU A 56 -4.93 7.83 5.94
C GLU A 56 -5.60 6.47 5.72
N LEU A 57 -5.34 5.52 6.62
CA LEU A 57 -5.95 4.19 6.57
C LEU A 57 -7.46 4.26 6.81
N LYS A 58 -7.90 5.16 7.68
CA LYS A 58 -9.33 5.42 7.87
C LYS A 58 -9.97 5.92 6.58
N ALA A 59 -9.36 6.89 5.89
CA ALA A 59 -9.87 7.40 4.62
C ALA A 59 -9.98 6.31 3.54
N GLN A 60 -9.00 5.40 3.48
CA GLN A 60 -9.03 4.23 2.58
C GLN A 60 -10.18 3.28 2.95
N ASN A 61 -10.34 2.95 4.22
CA ASN A 61 -11.43 2.09 4.70
C ASN A 61 -12.80 2.72 4.45
N ASP A 62 -12.95 4.02 4.72
CA ASP A 62 -14.18 4.77 4.43
C ASP A 62 -14.51 4.75 2.92
N TRP A 63 -13.49 4.81 2.06
CA TRP A 63 -13.67 4.64 0.62
C TRP A 63 -14.19 3.23 0.29
N MET A 64 -13.60 2.18 0.88
CA MET A 64 -14.07 0.79 0.68
C MET A 64 -15.52 0.63 1.10
N VAL A 65 -15.90 1.11 2.29
CA VAL A 65 -17.30 1.11 2.77
C VAL A 65 -18.23 1.74 1.74
N ARG A 66 -17.87 2.91 1.19
CA ARG A 66 -18.66 3.57 0.13
C ARG A 66 -18.75 2.77 -1.17
N GLN A 67 -17.70 1.99 -1.54
CA GLN A 67 -17.78 1.15 -2.74
C GLN A 67 -18.69 -0.05 -2.53
N PHE A 68 -18.61 -0.73 -1.40
CA PHE A 68 -19.49 -1.84 -1.06
C PHE A 68 -20.96 -1.38 -0.91
N ALA A 69 -21.19 -0.20 -0.38
CA ALA A 69 -22.53 0.38 -0.26
C ALA A 69 -23.23 0.57 -1.61
N LYS A 70 -22.50 0.73 -2.73
CA LYS A 70 -23.07 0.78 -4.09
C LYS A 70 -23.77 -0.53 -4.49
N LEU A 71 -23.41 -1.63 -3.87
CA LEU A 71 -24.01 -2.95 -4.03
C LEU A 71 -25.04 -3.27 -2.93
N GLY A 72 -25.34 -2.29 -2.06
CA GLY A 72 -26.21 -2.47 -0.90
C GLY A 72 -25.54 -3.23 0.27
N ILE A 73 -24.25 -3.56 0.17
CA ILE A 73 -23.52 -4.31 1.18
C ILE A 73 -23.09 -3.38 2.31
N GLN A 74 -23.34 -3.78 3.54
CA GLN A 74 -22.78 -3.15 4.74
C GLN A 74 -21.42 -3.77 5.03
N LEU A 75 -20.34 -2.99 4.93
CA LEU A 75 -18.99 -3.44 5.25
C LEU A 75 -18.60 -2.99 6.66
N ASP A 76 -18.41 -3.96 7.56
CA ASP A 76 -17.97 -3.75 8.94
C ASP A 76 -16.44 -3.89 9.02
N ILE A 77 -15.76 -2.79 9.35
CA ILE A 77 -14.29 -2.75 9.44
C ILE A 77 -13.85 -3.19 10.84
N ARG A 78 -13.10 -4.27 10.93
CA ARG A 78 -12.59 -4.85 12.17
C ARG A 78 -11.09 -4.74 12.25
N ALA A 79 -10.61 -3.66 12.87
CA ALA A 79 -9.19 -3.46 13.12
C ALA A 79 -8.73 -4.27 14.33
N THR A 80 -7.70 -5.07 14.15
CA THR A 80 -7.07 -5.87 15.21
C THR A 80 -5.56 -5.74 15.15
N ASP A 81 -4.87 -6.04 16.25
CA ASP A 81 -3.42 -6.22 16.22
C ASP A 81 -3.03 -7.46 15.39
N PHE A 82 -1.76 -7.50 15.00
CA PHE A 82 -1.28 -8.51 14.06
C PHE A 82 -1.40 -9.95 14.59
N ASN A 83 -1.16 -10.18 15.88
CA ASN A 83 -1.19 -11.51 16.45
C ASN A 83 -2.63 -12.05 16.52
N GLN A 84 -3.56 -11.23 16.99
CA GLN A 84 -4.98 -11.57 17.01
C GLN A 84 -5.53 -11.80 15.60
N PHE A 85 -5.08 -10.97 14.64
CA PHE A 85 -5.43 -11.15 13.24
C PHE A 85 -4.95 -12.50 12.71
N GLN A 86 -3.68 -12.88 12.96
CA GLN A 86 -3.15 -14.19 12.53
C GLN A 86 -3.91 -15.34 13.14
N GLU A 87 -4.22 -15.28 14.45
CA GLU A 87 -5.03 -16.30 15.11
C GLU A 87 -6.42 -16.45 14.50
N LYS A 88 -7.04 -15.33 14.12
CA LYS A 88 -8.33 -15.29 13.46
C LYS A 88 -8.29 -15.95 12.08
N ILE A 89 -7.24 -15.66 11.29
CA ILE A 89 -7.01 -16.28 9.98
C ILE A 89 -6.78 -17.80 10.14
N LEU A 90 -5.93 -18.20 11.07
CA LEU A 90 -5.67 -19.62 11.36
C LEU A 90 -6.96 -20.38 11.74
N LYS A 91 -7.85 -19.77 12.50
CA LYS A 91 -9.14 -20.36 12.90
C LYS A 91 -10.23 -20.26 11.82
N GLY A 92 -9.96 -19.71 10.66
CA GLY A 92 -10.95 -19.50 9.59
C GLY A 92 -12.12 -18.58 9.99
N LYS A 93 -11.93 -17.67 10.96
CA LYS A 93 -12.97 -16.78 11.49
C LYS A 93 -12.96 -15.40 10.82
N HIS A 94 -12.72 -15.37 9.53
CA HIS A 94 -12.67 -14.17 8.70
C HIS A 94 -13.62 -14.29 7.50
N GLN A 95 -13.96 -13.17 6.87
CA GLN A 95 -14.70 -13.12 5.60
C GLN A 95 -13.89 -12.43 4.53
N ILE A 96 -13.57 -11.16 4.75
CA ILE A 96 -12.72 -10.36 3.84
C ILE A 96 -11.54 -9.85 4.66
N PHE A 97 -10.34 -9.91 4.08
CA PHE A 97 -9.14 -9.38 4.69
C PHE A 97 -8.12 -8.99 3.63
N TRP A 98 -7.14 -8.19 4.05
CA TRP A 98 -6.00 -7.82 3.22
C TRP A 98 -4.78 -8.66 3.60
N TRP A 99 -4.18 -9.28 2.61
CA TRP A 99 -2.93 -10.01 2.75
C TRP A 99 -2.03 -9.75 1.56
N GLY A 100 -0.72 -9.96 1.70
CA GLY A 100 0.26 -9.86 0.63
C GLY A 100 1.26 -11.01 0.72
N TRP A 101 1.84 -11.35 -0.40
CA TRP A 101 2.90 -12.34 -0.50
C TRP A 101 4.09 -11.77 -1.26
N PHE A 102 5.28 -12.09 -0.81
CA PHE A 102 6.52 -11.85 -1.53
C PHE A 102 7.10 -13.18 -1.95
N ALA A 103 7.59 -13.28 -3.19
CA ALA A 103 8.18 -14.51 -3.68
C ALA A 103 9.41 -14.89 -2.83
N ASP A 104 9.45 -16.15 -2.37
CA ASP A 104 10.61 -16.74 -1.70
C ASP A 104 11.65 -17.22 -2.72
N TYR A 105 11.21 -17.58 -3.92
CA TYR A 105 12.01 -18.03 -5.06
C TYR A 105 11.36 -17.59 -6.37
N PRO A 106 12.11 -17.50 -7.49
CA PRO A 106 11.62 -16.95 -8.75
C PRO A 106 10.83 -17.98 -9.57
N ASP A 107 9.75 -18.53 -9.00
CA ASP A 107 8.80 -19.39 -9.70
C ASP A 107 7.37 -18.95 -9.40
N ALA A 108 6.49 -19.00 -10.40
CA ALA A 108 5.07 -18.69 -10.26
C ALA A 108 4.35 -19.66 -9.31
N GLU A 109 4.87 -20.87 -9.13
CA GLU A 109 4.38 -21.84 -8.16
C GLU A 109 4.29 -21.23 -6.78
N ASN A 110 5.25 -20.36 -6.39
CA ASN A 110 5.27 -19.67 -5.10
C ASN A 110 4.13 -18.66 -4.87
N PHE A 111 3.31 -18.40 -5.87
CA PHE A 111 2.05 -17.65 -5.73
C PHE A 111 0.84 -18.56 -5.90
N LEU A 112 0.91 -19.54 -6.77
CA LEU A 112 -0.21 -20.43 -7.07
C LEU A 112 -0.49 -21.41 -5.91
N PHE A 113 0.54 -21.80 -5.12
CA PHE A 113 0.36 -22.67 -3.94
C PHE A 113 -0.51 -22.02 -2.84
N LEU A 114 -0.65 -20.71 -2.84
CA LEU A 114 -1.52 -19.96 -1.94
C LEU A 114 -3.02 -20.20 -2.18
N LEU A 115 -3.35 -20.84 -3.32
CA LEU A 115 -4.72 -21.24 -3.67
C LEU A 115 -4.89 -22.76 -3.74
N TYR A 116 -3.83 -23.52 -3.49
CA TYR A 116 -3.88 -24.98 -3.48
C TYR A 116 -4.68 -25.50 -2.27
N GLY A 117 -5.76 -26.24 -2.52
CA GLY A 117 -6.70 -26.66 -1.48
C GLY A 117 -6.04 -27.42 -0.29
N PRO A 118 -5.14 -28.40 -0.53
CA PRO A 118 -4.39 -29.05 0.54
C PRO A 118 -3.52 -28.15 1.42
N ASN A 119 -3.24 -26.90 0.98
CA ASN A 119 -2.56 -25.88 1.78
C ASN A 119 -3.51 -25.00 2.60
N SER A 120 -4.77 -25.42 2.78
CA SER A 120 -5.76 -24.66 3.56
C SER A 120 -5.19 -24.24 4.92
N LYS A 121 -5.30 -22.96 5.25
CA LYS A 121 -4.80 -22.41 6.51
C LYS A 121 -5.52 -22.97 7.71
N SER A 122 -6.84 -23.01 7.66
CA SER A 122 -7.67 -23.43 8.79
C SER A 122 -7.73 -24.95 8.98
N LEU A 123 -7.49 -25.75 7.93
CA LEU A 123 -7.57 -27.22 7.99
C LEU A 123 -6.20 -27.88 8.17
N HIS A 124 -5.15 -27.30 7.59
CA HIS A 124 -3.84 -27.93 7.49
C HIS A 124 -2.69 -26.99 7.89
N GLU A 125 -2.98 -25.80 8.43
CA GLU A 125 -2.01 -24.77 8.82
C GLU A 125 -1.09 -24.30 7.68
N GLY A 126 -1.51 -24.56 6.43
CA GLY A 126 -0.79 -24.14 5.22
C GLY A 126 -0.90 -22.63 4.95
N GLU A 127 -0.52 -22.21 3.75
CA GLU A 127 -0.50 -20.77 3.39
C GLU A 127 -1.69 -20.32 2.53
N ASN A 128 -2.61 -21.22 2.21
CA ASN A 128 -3.88 -20.87 1.55
C ASN A 128 -4.85 -20.24 2.58
N THR A 129 -4.67 -18.96 2.83
CA THR A 129 -5.44 -18.20 3.82
C THR A 129 -6.89 -17.93 3.39
N ALA A 130 -7.19 -18.02 2.10
CA ALA A 130 -8.55 -17.95 1.57
C ALA A 130 -9.33 -19.25 1.84
N ASN A 131 -8.67 -20.33 2.23
CA ASN A 131 -9.22 -21.69 2.34
C ASN A 131 -9.95 -22.12 1.06
N TYR A 132 -9.47 -21.64 -0.09
CA TYR A 132 -10.00 -21.96 -1.41
C TYR A 132 -9.78 -23.43 -1.71
N ALA A 133 -10.78 -24.08 -2.28
CA ALA A 133 -10.72 -25.49 -2.65
C ALA A 133 -11.46 -25.68 -3.99
N ASN A 134 -10.71 -25.99 -5.03
CA ASN A 134 -11.24 -26.33 -6.34
C ASN A 134 -10.47 -27.53 -6.90
N PRO A 135 -11.13 -28.68 -7.13
CA PRO A 135 -10.47 -29.90 -7.58
C PRO A 135 -9.71 -29.75 -8.91
N GLU A 136 -10.20 -28.90 -9.82
CA GLU A 136 -9.54 -28.64 -11.10
C GLU A 136 -8.28 -27.82 -10.89
N PHE A 137 -8.34 -26.76 -10.07
CA PHE A 137 -7.15 -25.98 -9.69
C PHE A 137 -6.10 -26.88 -9.03
N ASP A 138 -6.51 -27.74 -8.11
CA ASP A 138 -5.63 -28.66 -7.39
C ASP A 138 -4.98 -29.68 -8.33
N ARG A 139 -5.74 -30.17 -9.33
CA ARG A 139 -5.22 -31.07 -10.34
C ARG A 139 -4.15 -30.38 -11.23
N LEU A 140 -4.44 -29.16 -11.65
CA LEU A 140 -3.51 -28.34 -12.43
C LEU A 140 -2.26 -27.99 -11.63
N PHE A 141 -2.40 -27.68 -10.35
CA PHE A 141 -1.27 -27.38 -9.47
C PHE A 141 -0.31 -28.57 -9.33
N ARG A 142 -0.84 -29.77 -9.10
CA ARG A 142 -0.01 -30.99 -9.08
C ARG A 142 0.71 -31.25 -10.40
N LYS A 143 0.03 -30.97 -11.53
CA LYS A 143 0.69 -31.05 -12.84
C LYS A 143 1.80 -30.00 -12.96
N LEU A 144 1.57 -28.76 -12.52
CA LEU A 144 2.54 -27.67 -12.56
C LEU A 144 3.85 -28.04 -11.85
N GLN A 145 3.73 -28.68 -10.67
CA GLN A 145 4.89 -29.07 -9.86
C GLN A 145 5.80 -30.10 -10.53
N SER A 146 5.30 -30.83 -11.51
CA SER A 146 6.08 -31.83 -12.25
C SER A 146 6.72 -31.31 -13.54
N LEU A 147 6.47 -30.04 -13.90
CA LEU A 147 6.93 -29.45 -15.15
C LEU A 147 8.16 -28.58 -14.95
N GLU A 148 9.09 -28.68 -15.87
CA GLU A 148 10.20 -27.74 -16.03
C GLU A 148 9.71 -26.44 -16.70
N ASP A 149 10.51 -25.37 -16.57
CA ASP A 149 10.19 -24.10 -17.20
C ASP A 149 10.11 -24.22 -18.72
N GLY A 150 8.97 -23.80 -19.26
CA GLY A 150 8.72 -23.90 -20.69
C GLY A 150 7.27 -23.59 -21.09
N PRO A 151 6.95 -23.77 -22.37
CA PRO A 151 5.62 -23.48 -22.90
C PRO A 151 4.49 -24.28 -22.23
N GLU A 152 4.73 -25.53 -21.87
CA GLU A 152 3.73 -26.38 -21.22
C GLU A 152 3.40 -25.86 -19.81
N LYS A 153 4.42 -25.52 -19.01
CA LYS A 153 4.24 -24.92 -17.69
C LYS A 153 3.47 -23.59 -17.78
N ALA A 154 3.82 -22.75 -18.77
CA ALA A 154 3.11 -21.50 -19.03
C ALA A 154 1.63 -21.71 -19.38
N GLN A 155 1.30 -22.74 -20.16
CA GLN A 155 -0.08 -23.10 -20.50
C GLN A 155 -0.86 -23.57 -19.27
N VAL A 156 -0.26 -24.41 -18.43
CA VAL A 156 -0.89 -24.87 -17.17
C VAL A 156 -1.14 -23.68 -16.24
N MET A 157 -0.18 -22.77 -16.08
CA MET A 157 -0.36 -21.54 -15.30
C MET A 157 -1.50 -20.67 -15.84
N ALA A 158 -1.64 -20.56 -17.17
CA ALA A 158 -2.74 -19.81 -17.79
C ALA A 158 -4.10 -20.44 -17.48
N GLN A 159 -4.21 -21.76 -17.49
CA GLN A 159 -5.43 -22.49 -17.11
C GLN A 159 -5.75 -22.26 -15.62
N MET A 160 -4.78 -22.38 -14.73
CA MET A 160 -4.96 -22.11 -13.29
C MET A 160 -5.43 -20.69 -13.03
N ASN A 161 -4.82 -19.72 -13.71
CA ASN A 161 -5.24 -18.33 -13.61
C ASN A 161 -6.67 -18.10 -14.13
N ALA A 162 -7.11 -18.84 -15.14
CA ALA A 162 -8.49 -18.76 -15.64
C ALA A 162 -9.48 -19.29 -14.59
N VAL A 163 -9.21 -20.45 -13.98
CA VAL A 163 -10.04 -21.03 -12.91
C VAL A 163 -10.10 -20.07 -11.72
N ALA A 164 -8.95 -19.56 -11.24
CA ALA A 164 -8.92 -18.65 -10.11
C ALA A 164 -9.60 -17.29 -10.38
N ARG A 165 -9.61 -16.81 -11.62
CA ARG A 165 -10.34 -15.59 -12.00
C ARG A 165 -11.84 -15.80 -11.99
N GLU A 166 -12.32 -16.95 -12.48
CA GLU A 166 -13.75 -17.28 -12.52
C GLU A 166 -14.30 -17.47 -11.10
N ASP A 167 -13.61 -18.23 -10.27
CA ASP A 167 -14.03 -18.50 -8.89
C ASP A 167 -13.84 -17.29 -7.96
N ALA A 168 -12.97 -16.36 -8.34
CA ALA A 168 -12.67 -15.12 -7.62
C ALA A 168 -12.40 -15.28 -6.10
N PRO A 169 -11.56 -16.23 -5.65
CA PRO A 169 -11.21 -16.35 -4.23
C PRO A 169 -10.48 -15.11 -3.73
N TRP A 170 -9.87 -14.34 -4.63
CA TRP A 170 -9.18 -13.09 -4.36
C TRP A 170 -9.70 -11.94 -5.22
N ALA A 171 -9.84 -10.78 -4.61
CA ALA A 171 -9.84 -9.52 -5.33
C ALA A 171 -8.39 -9.06 -5.47
N TRP A 172 -7.81 -9.18 -6.66
CA TRP A 172 -6.42 -8.81 -6.95
C TRP A 172 -6.21 -7.33 -6.63
N GLY A 173 -5.27 -7.06 -5.74
CA GLY A 173 -4.99 -5.72 -5.27
C GLY A 173 -4.07 -4.94 -6.22
N PHE A 174 -2.86 -4.65 -5.78
CA PHE A 174 -1.88 -3.88 -6.54
C PHE A 174 -0.47 -4.43 -6.33
N TRP A 175 0.40 -4.13 -7.27
CA TRP A 175 1.83 -4.32 -7.15
C TRP A 175 2.45 -3.05 -6.60
N SER A 176 3.18 -3.20 -5.50
CA SER A 176 3.91 -2.07 -4.92
C SER A 176 5.15 -1.75 -5.73
N TYR A 177 5.37 -0.47 -6.04
CA TYR A 177 6.66 0.01 -6.50
C TYR A 177 7.52 0.39 -5.31
N ALA A 178 8.71 -0.20 -5.20
CA ALA A 178 9.70 0.20 -4.23
C ALA A 178 10.81 1.00 -4.92
N GLY A 179 11.00 2.24 -4.50
CA GLY A 179 12.16 3.04 -4.90
C GLY A 179 13.32 2.81 -3.93
N LEU A 180 14.51 2.58 -4.47
CA LEU A 180 15.73 2.54 -3.69
C LEU A 180 16.57 3.76 -4.04
N ALA A 181 16.92 4.56 -3.05
CA ALA A 181 17.86 5.67 -3.19
C ALA A 181 19.16 5.31 -2.47
N PHE A 182 20.27 5.40 -3.19
CA PHE A 182 21.58 5.19 -2.61
C PHE A 182 22.39 6.47 -2.74
N GLN A 183 23.24 6.72 -1.77
CA GLN A 183 24.25 7.74 -1.85
C GLN A 183 25.29 7.35 -2.91
N HIS A 184 25.90 8.35 -3.56
CA HIS A 184 26.84 8.14 -4.67
C HIS A 184 27.99 7.18 -4.33
N TRP A 185 28.43 7.15 -3.11
CA TRP A 185 29.49 6.25 -2.61
C TRP A 185 29.01 4.81 -2.31
N VAL A 186 27.75 4.49 -2.57
CA VAL A 186 27.22 3.12 -2.40
C VAL A 186 27.11 2.47 -3.78
N HIS A 187 27.89 1.45 -4.01
CA HIS A 187 27.94 0.71 -5.26
C HIS A 187 27.20 -0.62 -5.13
N ASN A 188 26.80 -1.18 -6.28
CA ASN A 188 26.06 -2.45 -6.39
C ASN A 188 24.68 -2.45 -5.72
N GLY A 189 24.10 -1.28 -5.49
CA GLY A 189 22.71 -1.17 -5.06
C GLY A 189 21.76 -1.58 -6.20
N LYS A 190 21.23 -2.80 -6.15
CA LYS A 190 20.27 -3.31 -7.13
C LYS A 190 18.94 -3.61 -6.48
N PRO A 191 17.80 -3.27 -7.13
CA PRO A 191 16.52 -3.73 -6.68
C PRO A 191 16.44 -5.25 -6.82
N GLY A 192 15.87 -5.91 -5.83
CA GLY A 192 15.64 -7.34 -5.88
C GLY A 192 14.59 -7.70 -4.84
N VAL A 193 13.61 -8.52 -5.21
CA VAL A 193 12.51 -8.91 -4.31
C VAL A 193 12.85 -10.23 -3.63
N VAL A 194 13.53 -11.12 -4.32
CA VAL A 194 13.84 -12.48 -3.87
C VAL A 194 15.09 -12.55 -2.98
N VAL A 195 16.04 -11.62 -3.15
CA VAL A 195 17.27 -11.61 -2.38
C VAL A 195 17.05 -10.97 -1.01
N ARG A 196 16.99 -11.77 0.04
CA ARG A 196 16.72 -11.30 1.43
C ARG A 196 17.87 -10.48 2.00
N ASP A 197 19.11 -10.90 1.78
CA ASP A 197 20.30 -10.18 2.26
C ASP A 197 20.99 -9.42 1.12
N ARG A 198 20.46 -8.22 0.85
CA ARG A 198 21.02 -7.32 -0.17
C ARG A 198 22.31 -6.65 0.29
N ALA A 199 22.50 -6.49 1.59
CA ALA A 199 23.64 -5.78 2.15
C ALA A 199 24.98 -6.45 1.79
N ARG A 200 25.02 -7.78 1.67
CA ARG A 200 26.21 -8.54 1.28
C ARG A 200 26.80 -8.17 -0.09
N TYR A 201 26.02 -7.57 -0.97
CA TYR A 201 26.46 -7.17 -2.31
C TYR A 201 26.83 -5.69 -2.40
N LEU A 202 26.51 -4.90 -1.37
CA LEU A 202 26.83 -3.48 -1.36
C LEU A 202 28.32 -3.27 -1.08
N ARG A 203 28.90 -2.31 -1.80
CA ARG A 203 30.24 -1.81 -1.54
C ARG A 203 30.13 -0.32 -1.21
N VAL A 204 30.73 0.08 -0.11
CA VAL A 204 30.79 1.49 0.30
C VAL A 204 32.21 2.01 0.04
N ASP A 205 32.31 3.08 -0.70
CA ASP A 205 33.53 3.87 -0.84
C ASP A 205 33.65 4.78 0.39
N ALA A 206 34.53 4.38 1.32
CA ALA A 206 34.68 5.07 2.59
C ALA A 206 35.35 6.46 2.45
N GLU A 207 36.28 6.61 1.50
CA GLU A 207 36.97 7.88 1.25
C GLU A 207 36.00 8.90 0.66
N GLU A 208 35.28 8.51 -0.38
CA GLU A 208 34.26 9.36 -1.00
C GLU A 208 33.16 9.74 -0.01
N ARG A 209 32.69 8.78 0.80
CA ARG A 209 31.73 9.04 1.86
C ARG A 209 32.24 10.10 2.84
N THR A 210 33.48 9.96 3.31
CA THR A 210 34.07 10.92 4.28
C THR A 210 34.16 12.31 3.68
N ARG A 211 34.66 12.41 2.44
CA ARG A 211 34.76 13.68 1.70
C ARG A 211 33.40 14.33 1.51
N LYS A 212 32.39 13.59 1.05
CA LYS A 212 31.05 14.11 0.79
C LYS A 212 30.31 14.51 2.06
N VAL A 213 30.43 13.73 3.13
CA VAL A 213 29.85 14.06 4.44
C VAL A 213 30.47 15.35 4.99
N ALA A 214 31.78 15.53 4.87
CA ALA A 214 32.44 16.78 5.29
C ALA A 214 31.98 17.97 4.44
N GLU A 215 31.86 17.79 3.11
CA GLU A 215 31.35 18.81 2.20
C GLU A 215 29.91 19.24 2.53
N TRP A 216 29.02 18.30 2.82
CA TRP A 216 27.61 18.61 3.16
C TRP A 216 27.43 19.21 4.55
N ASN A 217 28.24 18.83 5.50
CA ASN A 217 28.19 19.35 6.85
C ASN A 217 29.02 20.64 7.04
N HIS A 218 29.45 21.24 5.93
CA HIS A 218 30.15 22.53 6.01
C HIS A 218 29.18 23.59 6.54
N PRO A 219 29.50 24.24 7.68
CA PRO A 219 28.60 25.21 8.30
C PRO A 219 28.41 26.43 7.39
N VAL A 220 27.15 26.81 7.22
CA VAL A 220 26.75 27.98 6.43
C VAL A 220 26.48 29.15 7.36
N TYR A 221 27.37 30.14 7.41
CA TYR A 221 27.30 31.27 8.36
C TYR A 221 26.55 32.49 7.81
N TRP A 222 26.30 32.59 6.50
CA TRP A 222 25.67 33.77 5.92
C TRP A 222 24.27 34.10 6.48
N PRO A 223 23.40 33.13 6.90
CA PRO A 223 22.12 33.49 7.50
C PRO A 223 22.27 34.18 8.85
N LEU A 224 23.28 33.75 9.66
CA LEU A 224 23.60 34.38 10.91
C LEU A 224 24.13 35.81 10.71
N LEU A 225 24.97 35.98 9.69
CA LEU A 225 25.49 37.32 9.31
C LEU A 225 24.33 38.22 8.83
N ALA A 226 23.42 37.72 8.02
CA ALA A 226 22.26 38.49 7.59
C ALA A 226 21.35 38.92 8.76
N LEU A 227 21.13 38.03 9.71
CA LEU A 227 20.39 38.35 10.94
C LEU A 227 21.11 39.43 11.79
N ALA A 228 22.43 39.32 11.97
CA ALA A 228 23.22 40.30 12.71
C ALA A 228 23.18 41.69 12.02
N VAL A 229 23.35 41.74 10.68
CA VAL A 229 23.29 43.00 9.90
C VAL A 229 21.89 43.61 9.97
N GLY A 230 20.83 42.77 9.81
CA GLY A 230 19.44 43.23 9.94
C GLY A 230 19.11 43.77 11.31
N GLY A 231 19.52 43.04 12.38
CA GLY A 231 19.37 43.48 13.75
C GLY A 231 20.10 44.80 14.05
N LEU A 232 21.33 44.98 13.54
CA LEU A 232 22.09 46.22 13.68
C LEU A 232 21.40 47.38 12.93
N ALA A 233 20.89 47.15 11.75
CA ALA A 233 20.16 48.17 10.98
C ALA A 233 18.89 48.62 11.73
N ILE A 234 18.12 47.68 12.28
CA ILE A 234 16.93 47.97 13.10
C ILE A 234 17.33 48.76 14.34
N PHE A 235 18.40 48.36 15.05
CA PHE A 235 18.92 49.05 16.20
C PHE A 235 19.32 50.50 15.91
N ILE A 236 20.07 50.72 14.81
CA ILE A 236 20.44 52.07 14.36
C ILE A 236 19.22 52.92 14.01
N ALA A 237 18.25 52.35 13.31
CA ALA A 237 17.03 53.05 12.92
C ALA A 237 16.17 53.43 14.15
N THR A 238 16.01 52.53 15.10
CA THR A 238 15.25 52.78 16.32
C THR A 238 15.97 53.84 17.19
N ARG A 239 17.28 53.76 17.35
CA ARG A 239 18.07 54.74 18.09
C ARG A 239 17.98 56.15 17.45
N ARG A 240 18.08 56.25 16.15
CA ARG A 240 17.90 57.52 15.43
C ARG A 240 16.49 58.10 15.56
N ALA A 241 15.47 57.26 15.53
CA ALA A 241 14.09 57.67 15.77
C ALA A 241 13.89 58.21 17.18
N TRP A 242 14.47 57.54 18.15
CA TRP A 242 14.40 57.94 19.56
C TRP A 242 15.09 59.32 19.79
N THR A 243 16.35 59.48 19.36
CA THR A 243 17.07 60.74 19.50
C THR A 243 16.37 61.92 18.81
N ARG A 244 15.73 61.69 17.64
CA ARG A 244 14.89 62.71 16.99
C ARG A 244 13.66 63.10 17.83
N ARG A 245 13.03 62.16 18.49
CA ARG A 245 11.89 62.45 19.40
C ARG A 245 12.33 63.24 20.60
N GLU A 246 13.43 62.88 21.23
CA GLU A 246 13.96 63.59 22.41
C GLU A 246 14.36 65.03 22.05
N THR A 247 15.03 65.25 20.90
CA THR A 247 15.37 66.61 20.46
C THR A 247 14.14 67.43 20.12
N ALA A 248 13.10 66.83 19.50
CA ALA A 248 11.86 67.52 19.21
C ALA A 248 11.07 67.94 20.46
N THR A 249 11.05 67.08 21.48
CA THR A 249 10.42 67.39 22.79
C THR A 249 11.18 68.43 23.54
N ALA A 250 12.51 68.42 23.54
CA ALA A 250 13.34 69.46 24.15
C ALA A 250 13.16 70.83 23.49
N VAL A 251 13.08 70.89 22.19
CA VAL A 251 12.83 72.15 21.42
C VAL A 251 11.42 72.68 21.67
N ALA A 252 10.41 71.81 21.80
CA ALA A 252 9.04 72.21 22.15
C ALA A 252 8.94 72.79 23.58
N ALA A 253 9.63 72.16 24.53
CA ALA A 253 9.67 72.65 25.94
C ALA A 253 10.40 74.00 26.06
N GLY A 254 11.52 74.20 25.31
CA GLY A 254 12.26 75.50 25.30
C GLY A 254 11.52 76.64 24.54
N LYS A 255 10.49 76.40 23.77
CA LYS A 255 9.64 77.41 23.15
C LYS A 255 8.42 77.80 24.00
N ALA A 256 8.13 77.02 25.05
CA ALA A 256 6.98 77.25 25.93
C ALA A 256 7.40 77.95 27.27
N ALA A 257 8.69 78.14 27.50
CA ALA A 257 9.28 78.95 28.56
C ALA A 257 9.71 80.31 28.04
#